data_8fc5eb366208e921ad231cb3ccec8086
#
_entry.id   8fc5eb366208e921ad231cb3ccec8086
#
_cell.length_a   1.000
_cell.length_b   1.000
_cell.length_c   1.000
_cell.angle_alpha   90.00
_cell.angle_beta   90.00
_cell.angle_gamma   90.00
#
_symmetry.space_group_name_H-M   'P 1'
#
loop_
_entity.id
_entity.type
_entity.pdbx_description
1 polymer ?
#
loop_
_entity_poly.entity_id
_entity_poly.type
_entity_poly.pdbx_seq_one_letter_code
_entity_poly.pdbx_strand_id
1 'polypeptide(L)'
;MKKISFVLRLAFWYLFMSKVFSNDFWDHAMKTHYDQRVSLFNTMKIKDGSVIMLGNSITASCNWSELFGVDNVINRGIGGDTTEGILERIEFLKTCNPDAIFLLIGTNDLSKGKTPDEILINYKKIVSRIRKYNPELDLFIQSVLPINEKYFLLPPKYDNKKIKLLNRMIKKLEGDKVTYINLFDNFLDSSGNLKSEYSNDGLHLSGTGYQRWKNILIESCDKFK
;
A
#
# COMPACT_ATOMS: atom_id res chain seq x y z
N MET A 1 35.29 41.01 7.38
CA MET A 1 34.95 39.77 8.16
C MET A 1 33.43 39.41 8.16
N LYS A 2 32.47 40.35 8.27
CA LYS A 2 31.02 40.00 8.30
C LYS A 2 30.45 39.36 7.00
N LYS A 3 30.96 39.75 5.80
CA LYS A 3 30.47 39.17 4.50
C LYS A 3 30.84 37.70 4.31
N ILE A 4 32.02 37.29 4.76
CA ILE A 4 32.49 35.89 4.65
C ILE A 4 31.66 34.97 5.55
N SER A 5 31.26 35.43 6.75
CA SER A 5 30.39 34.69 7.68
C SER A 5 28.98 34.43 7.07
N PHE A 6 28.44 35.40 6.33
CA PHE A 6 27.12 35.25 5.69
C PHE A 6 27.13 34.26 4.55
N VAL A 7 28.15 34.31 3.67
CA VAL A 7 28.31 33.36 2.56
C VAL A 7 28.51 31.92 3.07
N LEU A 8 29.32 31.75 4.13
CA LEU A 8 29.53 30.41 4.75
C LEU A 8 28.24 29.86 5.37
N ARG A 9 27.40 30.75 5.98
CA ARG A 9 26.10 30.32 6.50
C ARG A 9 25.15 29.90 5.37
N LEU A 10 25.07 30.65 4.27
CA LEU A 10 24.25 30.28 3.12
C LEU A 10 24.72 28.96 2.49
N ALA A 11 26.05 28.77 2.33
CA ALA A 11 26.61 27.53 1.82
C ALA A 11 26.30 26.35 2.76
N PHE A 12 26.38 26.54 4.08
CA PHE A 12 26.01 25.53 5.06
C PHE A 12 24.51 25.17 4.97
N TRP A 13 23.63 26.16 4.89
CA TRP A 13 22.18 25.92 4.71
C TRP A 13 21.87 25.24 3.40
N TYR A 14 22.53 25.63 2.30
CA TYR A 14 22.37 24.97 1.00
C TYR A 14 22.82 23.52 1.03
N LEU A 15 23.99 23.21 1.60
CA LEU A 15 24.49 21.86 1.76
C LEU A 15 23.61 21.02 2.72
N PHE A 16 23.11 21.63 3.80
CA PHE A 16 22.19 20.96 4.70
C PHE A 16 20.88 20.63 3.99
N MET A 17 20.26 21.60 3.31
CA MET A 17 19.02 21.40 2.57
C MET A 17 19.22 20.38 1.41
N SER A 18 20.35 20.42 0.69
CA SER A 18 20.62 19.43 -0.36
C SER A 18 20.75 18.01 0.18
N LYS A 19 21.29 17.82 1.38
CA LYS A 19 21.32 16.50 2.06
C LYS A 19 19.93 16.06 2.52
N VAL A 20 19.14 16.97 3.11
CA VAL A 20 17.79 16.67 3.57
C VAL A 20 16.85 16.29 2.41
N PHE A 21 17.07 16.91 1.23
CA PHE A 21 16.30 16.61 0.02
C PHE A 21 17.00 15.62 -0.94
N SER A 22 18.12 14.99 -0.50
CA SER A 22 18.76 13.95 -1.29
C SER A 22 17.89 12.67 -1.35
N ASN A 23 17.90 11.98 -2.49
CA ASN A 23 17.23 10.67 -2.61
C ASN A 23 17.73 9.71 -1.52
N ASP A 24 19.04 9.72 -1.22
CA ASP A 24 19.63 8.88 -0.17
C ASP A 24 19.03 9.10 1.22
N PHE A 25 18.71 10.35 1.58
CA PHE A 25 18.06 10.65 2.87
C PHE A 25 16.67 10.02 2.93
N TRP A 26 15.87 10.21 1.87
CA TRP A 26 14.51 9.66 1.83
C TRP A 26 14.51 8.13 1.73
N ASP A 27 15.41 7.55 0.96
CA ASP A 27 15.55 6.09 0.86
C ASP A 27 15.94 5.49 2.21
N HIS A 28 16.88 6.12 2.93
CA HIS A 28 17.25 5.71 4.29
C HIS A 28 16.09 5.87 5.28
N ALA A 29 15.38 6.99 5.25
CA ALA A 29 14.23 7.23 6.12
C ALA A 29 13.11 6.22 5.89
N MET A 30 12.79 5.93 4.64
CA MET A 30 11.77 4.95 4.27
C MET A 30 12.17 3.53 4.68
N LYS A 31 13.45 3.16 4.48
CA LYS A 31 13.96 1.87 4.94
C LYS A 31 13.90 1.75 6.48
N THR A 32 14.34 2.79 7.20
CA THR A 32 14.28 2.82 8.67
C THR A 32 12.85 2.68 9.15
N HIS A 33 11.90 3.41 8.55
CA HIS A 33 10.48 3.29 8.87
C HIS A 33 9.97 1.87 8.63
N TYR A 34 10.30 1.27 7.48
CA TYR A 34 9.92 -0.11 7.16
C TYR A 34 10.45 -1.08 8.22
N ASP A 35 11.75 -1.04 8.55
CA ASP A 35 12.38 -1.93 9.52
C ASP A 35 11.73 -1.79 10.92
N GLN A 36 11.43 -0.55 11.35
CA GLN A 36 10.73 -0.28 12.61
C GLN A 36 9.33 -0.88 12.62
N ARG A 37 8.56 -0.73 11.52
CA ARG A 37 7.21 -1.29 11.41
C ARG A 37 7.23 -2.82 11.40
N VAL A 38 8.15 -3.44 10.67
CA VAL A 38 8.32 -4.90 10.65
C VAL A 38 8.70 -5.41 12.03
N SER A 39 9.67 -4.75 12.69
CA SER A 39 10.06 -5.08 14.06
C SER A 39 8.87 -5.03 15.02
N LEU A 40 8.07 -3.96 14.99
CA LEU A 40 6.87 -3.84 15.81
C LEU A 40 5.85 -4.94 15.49
N PHE A 41 5.58 -5.23 14.22
CA PHE A 41 4.64 -6.27 13.83
C PHE A 41 5.06 -7.66 14.33
N ASN A 42 6.35 -7.94 14.38
CA ASN A 42 6.90 -9.20 14.89
C ASN A 42 6.70 -9.38 16.41
N THR A 43 6.49 -8.28 17.16
CA THR A 43 6.16 -8.36 18.60
C THR A 43 4.67 -8.56 18.86
N MET A 44 3.82 -8.28 17.87
CA MET A 44 2.36 -8.34 17.98
C MET A 44 1.84 -9.72 17.60
N LYS A 45 1.19 -10.40 18.53
CA LYS A 45 0.49 -11.66 18.22
C LYS A 45 -0.73 -11.39 17.35
N ILE A 46 -0.88 -12.19 16.31
CA ILE A 46 -2.09 -12.24 15.48
C ILE A 46 -2.95 -13.37 16.05
N LYS A 47 -4.20 -13.05 16.40
CA LYS A 47 -5.16 -14.06 16.85
C LYS A 47 -5.66 -14.86 15.66
N ASP A 48 -5.92 -16.14 15.86
CA ASP A 48 -6.61 -16.96 14.86
C ASP A 48 -7.98 -16.38 14.57
N GLY A 49 -8.42 -16.50 13.34
CA GLY A 49 -9.67 -15.88 12.88
C GLY A 49 -9.59 -14.38 12.58
N SER A 50 -8.38 -13.77 12.65
CA SER A 50 -8.21 -12.36 12.29
C SER A 50 -8.33 -12.14 10.79
N VAL A 51 -8.83 -10.98 10.41
CA VAL A 51 -8.81 -10.45 9.04
C VAL A 51 -7.65 -9.47 8.90
N ILE A 52 -6.75 -9.72 7.97
CA ILE A 52 -5.53 -8.92 7.81
C ILE A 52 -5.65 -7.96 6.62
N MET A 53 -5.56 -6.66 6.90
CA MET A 53 -5.40 -5.63 5.88
C MET A 53 -3.90 -5.46 5.60
N LEU A 54 -3.41 -6.01 4.48
CA LEU A 54 -2.00 -6.05 4.11
C LEU A 54 -1.72 -5.10 2.95
N GLY A 55 -0.72 -4.22 3.07
CA GLY A 55 -0.45 -3.25 2.00
C GLY A 55 0.54 -2.15 2.35
N ASN A 56 0.44 -1.04 1.62
CA ASN A 56 1.31 0.13 1.74
C ASN A 56 0.74 1.23 2.66
N SER A 57 1.11 2.52 2.41
CA SER A 57 0.64 3.68 3.17
C SER A 57 -0.88 3.82 3.17
N ILE A 58 -1.54 3.54 2.05
CA ILE A 58 -3.00 3.66 1.93
C ILE A 58 -3.68 2.67 2.89
N THR A 59 -3.14 1.47 3.02
CA THR A 59 -3.61 0.51 4.03
C THR A 59 -3.22 0.93 5.45
N ALA A 60 -2.01 1.43 5.65
CA ALA A 60 -1.49 1.81 6.97
C ALA A 60 -2.27 2.95 7.64
N SER A 61 -2.80 3.89 6.84
CA SER A 61 -3.41 5.14 7.34
C SER A 61 -4.85 4.99 7.82
N CYS A 62 -5.40 3.78 7.89
CA CYS A 62 -6.75 3.53 8.35
C CYS A 62 -6.78 2.76 9.67
N ASN A 63 -7.60 3.18 10.61
CA ASN A 63 -7.97 2.40 11.81
C ASN A 63 -9.06 1.40 11.44
N TRP A 64 -8.67 0.28 10.85
CA TRP A 64 -9.60 -0.69 10.25
C TRP A 64 -10.60 -1.28 11.24
N SER A 65 -10.16 -1.63 12.45
CA SER A 65 -11.05 -2.15 13.50
C SER A 65 -12.12 -1.15 13.88
N GLU A 66 -11.77 0.11 14.07
CA GLU A 66 -12.72 1.18 14.35
C GLU A 66 -13.65 1.45 13.16
N LEU A 67 -13.09 1.47 11.93
CA LEU A 67 -13.86 1.70 10.72
C LEU A 67 -14.95 0.65 10.53
N PHE A 68 -14.63 -0.64 10.75
CA PHE A 68 -15.59 -1.73 10.63
C PHE A 68 -16.44 -1.94 11.89
N GLY A 69 -15.99 -1.47 13.05
CA GLY A 69 -16.63 -1.70 14.34
C GLY A 69 -16.43 -3.12 14.87
N VAL A 70 -15.30 -3.77 14.52
CA VAL A 70 -14.95 -5.14 14.91
C VAL A 70 -13.47 -5.25 15.29
N ASP A 71 -13.16 -6.06 16.33
CA ASP A 71 -11.81 -6.12 16.90
C ASP A 71 -10.85 -7.06 16.17
N ASN A 72 -11.35 -7.89 15.26
CA ASN A 72 -10.56 -8.92 14.59
C ASN A 72 -9.92 -8.44 13.28
N VAL A 73 -10.09 -7.18 12.87
CA VAL A 73 -9.47 -6.62 11.67
C VAL A 73 -8.15 -5.95 12.03
N ILE A 74 -7.06 -6.49 11.49
CA ILE A 74 -5.69 -6.10 11.84
C ILE A 74 -5.04 -5.33 10.69
N ASN A 75 -4.46 -4.16 11.01
CA ASN A 75 -3.68 -3.38 10.07
C ASN A 75 -2.24 -3.92 9.98
N ARG A 76 -1.84 -4.29 8.75
CA ARG A 76 -0.47 -4.68 8.38
C ARG A 76 0.00 -3.87 7.16
N GLY A 77 -0.40 -2.59 7.10
CA GLY A 77 0.13 -1.62 6.13
C GLY A 77 1.43 -0.99 6.59
N ILE A 78 2.34 -0.68 5.65
CA ILE A 78 3.58 0.08 5.89
C ILE A 78 3.71 1.18 4.84
N GLY A 79 4.04 2.40 5.27
CA GLY A 79 4.29 3.52 4.37
C GLY A 79 5.41 3.20 3.38
N GLY A 80 5.19 3.49 2.08
CA GLY A 80 6.20 3.28 1.04
C GLY A 80 6.45 1.82 0.63
N ASP A 81 5.71 0.84 1.21
CA ASP A 81 5.91 -0.58 0.95
C ASP A 81 5.63 -0.97 -0.51
N THR A 82 6.32 -2.01 -0.95
CA THR A 82 6.28 -2.58 -2.29
C THR A 82 5.95 -4.07 -2.25
N THR A 83 5.73 -4.65 -3.42
CA THR A 83 5.53 -6.11 -3.53
C THR A 83 6.73 -6.91 -3.02
N GLU A 84 7.96 -6.38 -3.13
CA GLU A 84 9.16 -6.98 -2.53
C GLU A 84 9.12 -6.91 -1.01
N GLY A 85 8.77 -5.74 -0.44
CA GLY A 85 8.64 -5.60 1.01
C GLY A 85 7.57 -6.54 1.59
N ILE A 86 6.44 -6.75 0.90
CA ILE A 86 5.47 -7.78 1.30
C ILE A 86 6.13 -9.17 1.34
N LEU A 87 6.90 -9.54 0.31
CA LEU A 87 7.60 -10.83 0.26
C LEU A 87 8.62 -11.01 1.40
N GLU A 88 9.29 -9.95 1.81
CA GLU A 88 10.25 -9.99 2.92
C GLU A 88 9.59 -10.21 4.28
N ARG A 89 8.34 -9.72 4.48
CA ARG A 89 7.65 -9.72 5.77
C ARG A 89 6.44 -10.66 5.87
N ILE A 90 6.12 -11.45 4.86
CA ILE A 90 4.94 -12.33 4.87
C ILE A 90 5.13 -13.60 5.72
N GLU A 91 6.32 -13.82 6.25
CA GLU A 91 6.68 -15.00 7.05
C GLU A 91 5.87 -15.13 8.36
N PHE A 92 5.22 -14.04 8.84
CA PHE A 92 4.33 -14.10 10.00
C PHE A 92 3.19 -15.13 9.84
N LEU A 93 2.81 -15.45 8.61
CA LEU A 93 1.80 -16.48 8.32
C LEU A 93 2.19 -17.90 8.75
N LYS A 94 3.46 -18.14 9.09
CA LYS A 94 3.90 -19.42 9.66
C LYS A 94 3.46 -19.62 11.11
N THR A 95 3.09 -18.54 11.79
CA THR A 95 2.84 -18.54 13.24
C THR A 95 1.43 -18.10 13.62
N CYS A 96 0.55 -17.92 12.66
CA CYS A 96 -0.84 -17.54 12.89
C CYS A 96 -1.77 -18.15 11.82
N ASN A 97 -3.06 -18.21 12.14
CA ASN A 97 -4.09 -18.74 11.25
C ASN A 97 -5.20 -17.69 11.06
N PRO A 98 -5.00 -16.65 10.25
CA PRO A 98 -6.04 -15.67 9.96
C PRO A 98 -7.12 -16.26 9.05
N ASP A 99 -8.33 -15.70 9.10
CA ASP A 99 -9.45 -16.09 8.24
C ASP A 99 -9.32 -15.55 6.82
N ALA A 100 -8.73 -14.36 6.70
CA ALA A 100 -8.57 -13.71 5.40
C ALA A 100 -7.41 -12.72 5.37
N ILE A 101 -6.87 -12.51 4.17
CA ILE A 101 -5.96 -11.41 3.84
C ILE A 101 -6.56 -10.56 2.74
N PHE A 102 -6.61 -9.24 2.95
CA PHE A 102 -6.95 -8.24 1.95
C PHE A 102 -5.67 -7.51 1.54
N LEU A 103 -5.16 -7.81 0.34
CA LEU A 103 -3.88 -7.30 -0.18
C LEU A 103 -4.12 -6.13 -1.14
N LEU A 104 -3.56 -4.95 -0.82
CA LEU A 104 -3.49 -3.78 -1.70
C LEU A 104 -2.06 -3.29 -1.77
N ILE A 105 -1.37 -3.50 -2.91
CA ILE A 105 0.04 -3.18 -3.10
C ILE A 105 0.34 -2.91 -4.59
N GLY A 106 1.46 -2.24 -4.91
CA GLY A 106 1.92 -2.05 -6.30
C GLY A 106 2.06 -0.59 -6.72
N THR A 107 1.40 0.35 -6.04
CA THR A 107 1.52 1.79 -6.33
C THR A 107 2.97 2.27 -6.22
N ASN A 108 3.65 1.91 -5.13
CA ASN A 108 5.04 2.30 -4.91
C ASN A 108 6.03 1.57 -5.85
N ASP A 109 5.72 0.36 -6.26
CA ASP A 109 6.49 -0.36 -7.28
C ASP A 109 6.49 0.42 -8.59
N LEU A 110 5.30 0.84 -9.07
CA LEU A 110 5.16 1.65 -10.27
C LEU A 110 5.90 3.00 -10.14
N SER A 111 5.81 3.67 -8.99
CA SER A 111 6.49 4.94 -8.74
C SER A 111 8.01 4.82 -8.72
N LYS A 112 8.52 3.66 -8.31
CA LYS A 112 9.95 3.30 -8.37
C LYS A 112 10.39 2.82 -9.76
N GLY A 113 9.49 2.84 -10.74
CA GLY A 113 9.80 2.55 -12.14
C GLY A 113 9.69 1.08 -12.53
N LYS A 114 9.16 0.19 -11.65
CA LYS A 114 8.90 -1.20 -12.03
C LYS A 114 7.79 -1.28 -13.06
N THR A 115 7.94 -2.23 -13.96
CA THR A 115 6.93 -2.56 -14.95
C THR A 115 5.78 -3.38 -14.33
N PRO A 116 4.57 -3.35 -14.89
CA PRO A 116 3.47 -4.22 -14.46
C PRO A 116 3.83 -5.72 -14.49
N ASP A 117 4.69 -6.16 -15.42
CA ASP A 117 5.15 -7.55 -15.49
C ASP A 117 6.04 -7.94 -14.31
N GLU A 118 6.99 -7.09 -13.93
CA GLU A 118 7.83 -7.31 -12.74
C GLU A 118 7.00 -7.38 -11.46
N ILE A 119 5.99 -6.49 -11.34
CA ILE A 119 5.07 -6.48 -10.22
C ILE A 119 4.21 -7.76 -10.19
N LEU A 120 3.71 -8.21 -11.34
CA LEU A 120 2.95 -9.46 -11.46
C LEU A 120 3.77 -10.68 -11.02
N ILE A 121 5.06 -10.73 -11.34
CA ILE A 121 5.95 -11.81 -10.87
C ILE A 121 5.95 -11.86 -9.35
N ASN A 122 6.05 -10.71 -8.67
CA ASN A 122 6.01 -10.67 -7.22
C ASN A 122 4.64 -11.04 -6.66
N TYR A 123 3.53 -10.60 -7.27
CA TYR A 123 2.19 -11.05 -6.89
C TYR A 123 2.04 -12.57 -6.95
N LYS A 124 2.52 -13.21 -8.02
CA LYS A 124 2.53 -14.68 -8.14
C LYS A 124 3.31 -15.35 -7.01
N LYS A 125 4.48 -14.78 -6.63
CA LYS A 125 5.26 -15.29 -5.50
C LYS A 125 4.53 -15.09 -4.17
N ILE A 126 3.85 -13.96 -3.96
CA ILE A 126 3.05 -13.69 -2.76
C ILE A 126 1.92 -14.73 -2.65
N VAL A 127 1.14 -14.92 -3.70
CA VAL A 127 0.07 -15.93 -3.75
C VAL A 127 0.63 -17.33 -3.45
N SER A 128 1.71 -17.71 -4.12
CA SER A 128 2.36 -19.01 -3.90
C SER A 128 2.81 -19.21 -2.45
N ARG A 129 3.39 -18.19 -1.81
CA ARG A 129 3.79 -18.28 -0.39
C ARG A 129 2.61 -18.39 0.54
N ILE A 130 1.56 -17.61 0.32
CA ILE A 130 0.33 -17.70 1.12
C ILE A 130 -0.25 -19.11 1.02
N ARG A 131 -0.39 -19.64 -0.18
CA ARG A 131 -0.88 -21.02 -0.40
C ARG A 131 0.00 -22.08 0.26
N LYS A 132 1.33 -21.88 0.26
CA LYS A 132 2.28 -22.78 0.93
C LYS A 132 2.10 -22.79 2.45
N TYR A 133 1.81 -21.64 3.06
CA TYR A 133 1.70 -21.52 4.53
C TYR A 133 0.29 -21.88 5.02
N ASN A 134 -0.73 -21.48 4.28
CA ASN A 134 -2.12 -21.82 4.58
C ASN A 134 -2.90 -21.98 3.27
N PRO A 135 -3.13 -23.23 2.79
CA PRO A 135 -3.90 -23.49 1.57
C PRO A 135 -5.35 -23.02 1.64
N GLU A 136 -5.97 -23.03 2.82
CA GLU A 136 -7.38 -22.72 3.03
C GLU A 136 -7.65 -21.21 3.28
N LEU A 137 -6.61 -20.40 3.44
CA LEU A 137 -6.74 -18.98 3.71
C LEU A 137 -7.39 -18.22 2.54
N ASP A 138 -8.46 -17.48 2.81
CA ASP A 138 -9.07 -16.61 1.81
C ASP A 138 -8.17 -15.39 1.52
N LEU A 139 -7.72 -15.26 0.27
CA LEU A 139 -6.92 -14.13 -0.20
C LEU A 139 -7.76 -13.23 -1.11
N PHE A 140 -7.96 -11.99 -0.70
CA PHE A 140 -8.61 -10.96 -1.49
C PHE A 140 -7.55 -10.02 -2.07
N ILE A 141 -7.30 -10.14 -3.38
CA ILE A 141 -6.41 -9.21 -4.11
C ILE A 141 -7.25 -8.01 -4.51
N GLN A 142 -6.94 -6.86 -3.95
CA GLN A 142 -7.61 -5.61 -4.26
C GLN A 142 -6.88 -4.90 -5.40
N SER A 143 -7.61 -4.35 -6.35
CA SER A 143 -6.99 -3.53 -7.39
C SER A 143 -6.25 -2.33 -6.80
N VAL A 144 -5.12 -1.99 -7.36
CA VAL A 144 -4.40 -0.74 -7.08
C VAL A 144 -5.32 0.43 -7.41
N LEU A 145 -5.45 1.38 -6.49
CA LEU A 145 -6.32 2.54 -6.64
C LEU A 145 -5.83 3.48 -7.74
N PRO A 146 -6.73 4.24 -8.39
CA PRO A 146 -6.31 5.30 -9.29
C PRO A 146 -5.63 6.43 -8.52
N ILE A 147 -4.94 7.30 -9.25
CA ILE A 147 -4.40 8.57 -8.76
C ILE A 147 -5.08 9.74 -9.42
N ASN A 148 -4.99 10.93 -8.80
CA ASN A 148 -5.37 12.17 -9.44
C ASN A 148 -4.11 12.99 -9.77
N GLU A 149 -3.69 12.93 -11.01
CA GLU A 149 -2.46 13.55 -11.49
C GLU A 149 -2.47 15.10 -11.36
N LYS A 150 -3.66 15.73 -11.24
CA LYS A 150 -3.78 17.18 -11.08
C LYS A 150 -3.39 17.69 -9.71
N TYR A 151 -3.56 16.85 -8.66
CA TYR A 151 -3.29 17.25 -7.27
C TYR A 151 -1.97 16.70 -6.76
N PHE A 152 -1.42 15.69 -7.43
CA PHE A 152 -0.22 15.03 -6.98
C PHE A 152 1.00 15.72 -7.59
N LEU A 153 1.68 16.55 -6.78
CA LEU A 153 2.86 17.32 -7.18
C LEU A 153 4.13 16.48 -7.37
N LEU A 154 4.03 15.16 -7.34
CA LEU A 154 5.16 14.28 -7.54
C LEU A 154 5.42 13.97 -9.03
N PRO A 155 6.68 13.61 -9.38
CA PRO A 155 7.08 13.48 -10.77
C PRO A 155 6.28 12.40 -11.52
N PRO A 156 6.22 12.44 -12.87
CA PRO A 156 5.31 11.69 -13.75
C PRO A 156 5.57 10.17 -13.79
N LYS A 157 5.96 9.57 -12.69
CA LYS A 157 6.15 8.12 -12.55
C LYS A 157 4.83 7.37 -12.31
N TYR A 158 3.82 8.08 -11.82
CA TYR A 158 2.48 7.55 -11.63
C TYR A 158 1.67 7.73 -12.90
N ASP A 159 1.02 6.66 -13.36
CA ASP A 159 0.23 6.66 -14.59
C ASP A 159 -0.96 5.72 -14.43
N ASN A 160 -2.17 6.27 -14.48
CA ASN A 160 -3.41 5.49 -14.39
C ASN A 160 -3.52 4.43 -15.49
N LYS A 161 -2.86 4.61 -16.65
CA LYS A 161 -2.82 3.57 -17.70
C LYS A 161 -2.02 2.36 -17.26
N LYS A 162 -0.86 2.58 -16.61
CA LYS A 162 -0.03 1.49 -16.03
C LYS A 162 -0.75 0.81 -14.88
N ILE A 163 -1.42 1.58 -14.00
CA ILE A 163 -2.24 1.03 -12.91
C ILE A 163 -3.35 0.14 -13.49
N LYS A 164 -4.08 0.62 -14.48
CA LYS A 164 -5.14 -0.16 -15.15
C LYS A 164 -4.60 -1.43 -15.84
N LEU A 165 -3.40 -1.35 -16.43
CA LEU A 165 -2.75 -2.52 -17.00
C LEU A 165 -2.42 -3.56 -15.91
N LEU A 166 -1.75 -3.12 -14.83
CA LEU A 166 -1.43 -3.97 -13.69
C LEU A 166 -2.69 -4.62 -13.12
N ASN A 167 -3.75 -3.85 -12.88
CA ASN A 167 -5.01 -4.36 -12.35
C ASN A 167 -5.63 -5.45 -13.23
N ARG A 168 -5.58 -5.31 -14.56
CA ARG A 168 -6.01 -6.39 -15.49
C ARG A 168 -5.16 -7.65 -15.38
N MET A 169 -3.86 -7.49 -15.08
CA MET A 169 -2.94 -8.62 -14.96
C MET A 169 -3.13 -9.35 -13.63
N ILE A 170 -3.22 -8.64 -12.51
CA ILE A 170 -3.44 -9.24 -11.19
C ILE A 170 -4.84 -9.86 -11.04
N LYS A 171 -5.84 -9.34 -11.76
CA LYS A 171 -7.17 -9.96 -11.84
C LYS A 171 -7.10 -11.40 -12.33
N LYS A 172 -6.18 -11.74 -13.22
CA LYS A 172 -6.00 -13.11 -13.74
C LYS A 172 -5.46 -14.10 -12.70
N LEU A 173 -5.12 -13.62 -11.49
CA LEU A 173 -4.72 -14.48 -10.38
C LEU A 173 -5.93 -15.03 -9.60
N GLU A 174 -7.15 -14.62 -9.95
CA GLU A 174 -8.38 -15.23 -9.40
C GLU A 174 -8.38 -16.74 -9.60
N GLY A 175 -8.85 -17.43 -8.59
CA GLY A 175 -8.92 -18.87 -8.59
C GLY A 175 -9.38 -19.41 -7.24
N ASP A 176 -9.07 -20.65 -6.95
CA ASP A 176 -9.42 -21.24 -5.67
C ASP A 176 -8.81 -20.44 -4.51
N LYS A 177 -9.67 -20.02 -3.57
CA LYS A 177 -9.30 -19.20 -2.41
C LYS A 177 -8.60 -17.85 -2.76
N VAL A 178 -8.68 -17.38 -4.01
CA VAL A 178 -8.16 -16.08 -4.45
C VAL A 178 -9.28 -15.31 -5.15
N THR A 179 -9.75 -14.25 -4.53
CA THR A 179 -10.79 -13.37 -5.06
C THR A 179 -10.20 -12.00 -5.42
N TYR A 180 -10.56 -11.48 -6.59
CA TYR A 180 -10.19 -10.12 -6.97
C TYR A 180 -11.29 -9.13 -6.62
N ILE A 181 -10.95 -8.03 -5.95
CA ILE A 181 -11.88 -6.93 -5.62
C ILE A 181 -11.51 -5.70 -6.44
N ASN A 182 -12.45 -5.21 -7.25
CA ASN A 182 -12.26 -4.02 -8.07
C ASN A 182 -12.53 -2.75 -7.28
N LEU A 183 -11.51 -2.17 -6.69
CA LEU A 183 -11.58 -0.82 -6.12
C LEU A 183 -11.40 0.26 -7.19
N PHE A 184 -10.51 0.04 -8.17
CA PHE A 184 -10.06 1.04 -9.14
C PHE A 184 -11.23 1.77 -9.81
N ASP A 185 -12.15 1.04 -10.45
CA ASP A 185 -13.25 1.64 -11.20
C ASP A 185 -14.25 2.37 -10.26
N ASN A 186 -14.37 1.92 -9.02
CA ASN A 186 -15.23 2.53 -8.00
C ASN A 186 -14.71 3.87 -7.48
N PHE A 187 -13.44 4.17 -7.70
CA PHE A 187 -12.78 5.39 -7.24
C PHE A 187 -12.53 6.41 -8.35
N LEU A 188 -12.87 6.08 -9.61
CA LEU A 188 -12.67 6.97 -10.75
C LEU A 188 -13.74 8.07 -10.84
N ASP A 189 -13.30 9.27 -11.18
CA ASP A 189 -14.17 10.32 -11.71
C ASP A 189 -14.45 10.12 -13.23
N SER A 190 -15.27 10.98 -13.83
CA SER A 190 -15.58 10.95 -15.26
C SER A 190 -14.39 11.22 -16.18
N SER A 191 -13.29 11.76 -15.64
CA SER A 191 -12.04 12.04 -16.37
C SER A 191 -11.03 10.89 -16.24
N GLY A 192 -11.35 9.83 -15.48
CA GLY A 192 -10.47 8.69 -15.27
C GLY A 192 -9.40 8.90 -14.18
N ASN A 193 -9.59 9.88 -13.29
CA ASN A 193 -8.73 10.16 -12.15
C ASN A 193 -9.39 9.73 -10.84
N LEU A 194 -8.59 9.60 -9.76
CA LEU A 194 -9.12 9.47 -8.41
C LEU A 194 -10.03 10.65 -8.08
N LYS A 195 -11.26 10.38 -7.67
CA LYS A 195 -12.22 11.43 -7.30
C LYS A 195 -11.67 12.33 -6.20
N SER A 196 -11.81 13.64 -6.38
CA SER A 196 -11.37 14.64 -5.41
C SER A 196 -12.08 14.56 -4.06
N GLU A 197 -13.29 14.02 -3.99
CA GLU A 197 -14.01 13.77 -2.74
C GLU A 197 -13.36 12.66 -1.88
N TYR A 198 -12.58 11.76 -2.51
CA TYR A 198 -11.94 10.63 -1.86
C TYR A 198 -10.47 10.88 -1.50
N SER A 199 -9.87 11.99 -1.96
CA SER A 199 -8.46 12.30 -1.73
C SER A 199 -8.21 13.80 -1.80
N ASN A 200 -7.32 14.31 -0.94
CA ASN A 200 -6.88 15.69 -0.95
C ASN A 200 -5.47 15.89 -1.54
N ASP A 201 -4.70 14.82 -1.69
CA ASP A 201 -3.36 14.85 -2.29
C ASP A 201 -3.28 14.10 -3.64
N GLY A 202 -4.39 13.46 -4.04
CA GLY A 202 -4.48 12.70 -5.29
C GLY A 202 -3.96 11.27 -5.24
N LEU A 203 -3.54 10.79 -4.04
CA LEU A 203 -2.99 9.45 -3.83
C LEU A 203 -3.60 8.76 -2.59
N HIS A 204 -3.50 9.41 -1.42
CA HIS A 204 -3.99 8.88 -0.16
C HIS A 204 -5.47 9.21 0.03
N LEU A 205 -6.18 8.35 0.75
CA LEU A 205 -7.62 8.51 0.90
C LEU A 205 -7.99 9.44 2.05
N SER A 206 -9.05 10.22 1.84
CA SER A 206 -9.79 10.92 2.87
C SER A 206 -10.69 9.97 3.66
N GLY A 207 -11.31 10.44 4.74
CA GLY A 207 -12.33 9.66 5.47
C GLY A 207 -13.46 9.17 4.58
N THR A 208 -13.94 10.00 3.64
CA THR A 208 -14.95 9.62 2.65
C THR A 208 -14.46 8.50 1.74
N GLY A 209 -13.19 8.54 1.32
CA GLY A 209 -12.56 7.48 0.54
C GLY A 209 -12.49 6.15 1.30
N TYR A 210 -12.15 6.17 2.60
CA TYR A 210 -12.14 4.96 3.43
C TYR A 210 -13.55 4.41 3.67
N GLN A 211 -14.56 5.25 3.85
CA GLN A 211 -15.96 4.79 3.92
C GLN A 211 -16.39 4.12 2.62
N ARG A 212 -16.03 4.67 1.46
CA ARG A 212 -16.30 4.03 0.17
C ARG A 212 -15.61 2.67 0.07
N TRP A 213 -14.34 2.58 0.48
CA TRP A 213 -13.60 1.32 0.50
C TRP A 213 -14.28 0.28 1.39
N LYS A 214 -14.63 0.66 2.64
CA LYS A 214 -15.39 -0.20 3.54
C LYS A 214 -16.64 -0.79 2.88
N ASN A 215 -17.47 0.08 2.26
CA ASN A 215 -18.73 -0.36 1.65
C ASN A 215 -18.48 -1.40 0.55
N ILE A 216 -17.47 -1.20 -0.31
CA ILE A 216 -17.10 -2.16 -1.34
C ILE A 216 -16.68 -3.50 -0.72
N LEU A 217 -15.91 -3.48 0.36
CA LEU A 217 -15.48 -4.72 1.02
C LEU A 217 -16.65 -5.48 1.65
N ILE A 218 -17.58 -4.79 2.31
CA ILE A 218 -18.79 -5.40 2.88
C ILE A 218 -19.69 -6.01 1.79
N GLU A 219 -19.81 -5.34 0.64
CA GLU A 219 -20.56 -5.83 -0.52
C GLU A 219 -19.87 -7.04 -1.19
N SER A 220 -18.54 -7.14 -1.08
CA SER A 220 -17.75 -8.16 -1.78
C SER A 220 -17.58 -9.46 -1.01
N CYS A 221 -17.75 -9.47 0.31
CA CYS A 221 -17.57 -10.67 1.15
C CYS A 221 -18.17 -10.53 2.55
N ASP A 222 -18.29 -11.66 3.26
CA ASP A 222 -18.89 -11.74 4.62
C ASP A 222 -17.86 -11.64 5.77
N LYS A 223 -16.60 -11.27 5.47
CA LYS A 223 -15.50 -11.30 6.47
C LYS A 223 -15.58 -10.19 7.53
N PHE A 224 -16.44 -9.21 7.35
CA PHE A 224 -16.58 -8.02 8.21
C PHE A 224 -17.94 -7.97 8.95
N LYS A 225 -18.61 -9.11 9.05
CA LYS A 225 -19.90 -9.26 9.77
C LYS A 225 -19.69 -9.79 11.18
#